data_c2556977a1d3d798c7c5b577a4b83227
#
_entry.id   c2556977a1d3d798c7c5b577a4b83227
#
_cell.length_a   1.000
_cell.length_b   1.000
_cell.length_c   1.000
_cell.angle_alpha   90.00
_cell.angle_beta   90.00
_cell.angle_gamma   90.00
#
_symmetry.space_group_name_H-M   'P 1'
#
loop_
_entity.id
_entity.type
_entity.pdbx_description
1 polymer ?
#
loop_
_entity_poly.entity_id
_entity_poly.type
_entity_poly.pdbx_seq_one_letter_code
_entity_poly.pdbx_strand_id
1 'polypeptide(L)'
;MTSHAPKTSLEFRGSPLIIGEVLLDHFPDGRSILGGAPFNVAWNLQGLGRKPMFVSSVGDDPEGKQIRERMADWGMKLDGLQTNPQHQTGAVQVTLENGQPSYDIVYPRAYDFIEPPQVSSATAGTSGQEAGASLSIDDAHSIFYHGTLAWRAPQTRDTLKYWIANSTASRFVDINIREPWFDSKWLPELLSGADFIKLNDEELAGISGLPCSSEDEVRRAVEKISGQYGSSAVYFITCGSRGAYAITHDCAFFAAAPKPESMVDTVGAGDGFAAATIDGILAGISYQQVIERAVRFAARICGLRGATTTDESVYELDQ
;
A
#
# COMPACT_ATOMS: atom_id res chain seq x y z
N MET A 1 31.93 3.80 -0.36
CA MET A 1 31.20 4.01 -1.62
C MET A 1 30.66 2.66 -2.05
N THR A 2 29.51 2.25 -1.54
CA THR A 2 28.81 1.03 -1.97
C THR A 2 27.85 1.43 -3.07
N SER A 3 28.21 1.07 -4.30
CA SER A 3 27.37 1.18 -5.47
C SER A 3 26.07 0.38 -5.21
N HIS A 4 24.95 1.07 -5.03
CA HIS A 4 23.63 0.42 -5.08
C HIS A 4 23.27 0.19 -6.56
N ALA A 5 23.81 -0.89 -7.12
CA ALA A 5 23.23 -1.44 -8.34
C ALA A 5 21.78 -1.85 -8.03
N PRO A 6 20.82 -1.68 -8.95
CA PRO A 6 19.46 -2.16 -8.75
C PRO A 6 19.53 -3.67 -8.47
N LYS A 7 18.87 -4.10 -7.38
CA LYS A 7 18.75 -5.52 -7.05
C LYS A 7 18.19 -6.26 -8.28
N THR A 8 18.79 -7.37 -8.64
CA THR A 8 18.31 -8.17 -9.79
C THR A 8 17.07 -8.96 -9.39
N SER A 9 16.25 -9.38 -10.36
CA SER A 9 15.04 -10.17 -10.12
C SER A 9 15.24 -11.45 -9.29
N LEU A 10 16.47 -11.94 -9.21
CA LEU A 10 16.88 -13.09 -8.39
C LEU A 10 16.97 -12.77 -6.88
N GLU A 11 16.98 -11.49 -6.50
CA GLU A 11 17.08 -11.05 -5.11
C GLU A 11 15.72 -10.95 -4.41
N PHE A 12 14.63 -10.85 -5.18
CA PHE A 12 13.28 -10.80 -4.64
C PHE A 12 12.66 -12.20 -4.58
N ARG A 13 12.82 -12.88 -3.45
CA ARG A 13 12.21 -14.18 -3.20
C ARG A 13 10.99 -14.03 -2.30
N GLY A 14 9.99 -14.89 -2.52
CA GLY A 14 8.77 -14.92 -1.71
C GLY A 14 7.65 -14.00 -2.20
N SER A 15 6.57 -13.97 -1.47
CA SER A 15 5.37 -13.17 -1.75
C SER A 15 5.51 -11.75 -1.20
N PRO A 16 4.89 -10.73 -1.84
CA PRO A 16 4.75 -9.42 -1.20
C PRO A 16 3.96 -9.53 0.11
N LEU A 17 4.42 -8.85 1.15
CA LEU A 17 3.73 -8.69 2.42
C LEU A 17 3.11 -7.31 2.46
N ILE A 18 1.80 -7.22 2.59
CA ILE A 18 1.05 -5.97 2.61
C ILE A 18 0.35 -5.85 3.95
N ILE A 19 0.64 -4.82 4.74
CA ILE A 19 0.04 -4.62 6.06
C ILE A 19 -0.70 -3.29 6.11
N GLY A 20 -1.94 -3.30 6.60
CA GLY A 20 -2.70 -2.09 6.84
C GLY A 20 -4.21 -2.29 6.81
N GLU A 21 -4.92 -1.21 6.55
CA GLU A 21 -6.38 -1.16 6.62
C GLU A 21 -7.08 -1.90 5.49
N VAL A 22 -8.22 -2.50 5.86
CA VAL A 22 -9.33 -2.87 4.99
C VAL A 22 -10.61 -2.30 5.57
N LEU A 23 -11.45 -1.73 4.74
CA LEU A 23 -12.65 -1.02 5.18
C LEU A 23 -13.74 -0.97 4.10
N LEU A 24 -14.93 -0.51 4.50
CA LEU A 24 -16.00 -0.18 3.57
C LEU A 24 -16.31 1.32 3.62
N ASP A 25 -16.40 1.94 2.44
CA ASP A 25 -16.90 3.30 2.27
C ASP A 25 -18.41 3.26 2.20
N HIS A 26 -19.10 3.82 3.21
CA HIS A 26 -20.55 3.88 3.32
C HIS A 26 -21.08 5.19 2.76
N PHE A 27 -21.85 5.10 1.69
CA PHE A 27 -22.45 6.25 1.01
C PHE A 27 -23.85 6.56 1.52
N PRO A 28 -24.32 7.83 1.45
CA PRO A 28 -25.65 8.22 1.92
C PRO A 28 -26.83 7.52 1.22
N ASP A 29 -26.60 6.98 0.04
CA ASP A 29 -27.58 6.21 -0.76
C ASP A 29 -27.68 4.74 -0.38
N GLY A 30 -26.94 4.33 0.68
CA GLY A 30 -26.92 2.95 1.18
C GLY A 30 -25.92 2.02 0.47
N ARG A 31 -25.19 2.49 -0.53
CA ARG A 31 -24.10 1.71 -1.13
C ARG A 31 -22.92 1.60 -0.19
N SER A 32 -22.25 0.46 -0.22
CA SER A 32 -20.96 0.25 0.44
C SER A 32 -19.92 -0.23 -0.56
N ILE A 33 -18.77 0.41 -0.60
CA ILE A 33 -17.66 0.07 -1.50
C ILE A 33 -16.49 -0.43 -0.67
N LEU A 34 -15.99 -1.61 -0.99
CA LEU A 34 -14.83 -2.20 -0.35
C LEU A 34 -13.56 -1.45 -0.79
N GLY A 35 -12.72 -1.09 0.18
CA GLY A 35 -11.53 -0.28 -0.02
C GLY A 35 -10.52 -0.39 1.12
N GLY A 36 -9.69 0.63 1.22
CA GLY A 36 -8.49 0.69 2.05
C GLY A 36 -7.25 0.60 1.18
N ALA A 37 -6.34 1.58 1.28
CA ALA A 37 -5.21 1.66 0.35
C ALA A 37 -4.35 0.37 0.34
N PRO A 38 -3.91 -0.20 1.48
CA PRO A 38 -3.18 -1.47 1.50
C PRO A 38 -3.99 -2.64 0.93
N PHE A 39 -5.30 -2.68 1.22
CA PHE A 39 -6.18 -3.70 0.64
C PHE A 39 -6.24 -3.58 -0.88
N ASN A 40 -6.42 -2.38 -1.43
CA ASN A 40 -6.44 -2.13 -2.86
C ASN A 40 -5.12 -2.53 -3.54
N VAL A 41 -3.98 -2.23 -2.90
CA VAL A 41 -2.66 -2.68 -3.38
C VAL A 41 -2.58 -4.20 -3.40
N ALA A 42 -2.99 -4.88 -2.32
CA ALA A 42 -2.97 -6.34 -2.25
C ALA A 42 -3.90 -6.98 -3.30
N TRP A 43 -5.11 -6.44 -3.48
CA TRP A 43 -6.06 -6.89 -4.50
C TRP A 43 -5.49 -6.79 -5.90
N ASN A 44 -4.92 -5.63 -6.25
CA ASN A 44 -4.32 -5.41 -7.56
C ASN A 44 -3.08 -6.28 -7.78
N LEU A 45 -2.24 -6.50 -6.75
CA LEU A 45 -1.12 -7.44 -6.82
C LEU A 45 -1.59 -8.89 -7.05
N GLN A 46 -2.72 -9.29 -6.47
CA GLN A 46 -3.34 -10.59 -6.75
C GLN A 46 -3.73 -10.71 -8.22
N GLY A 47 -4.38 -9.68 -8.79
CA GLY A 47 -4.73 -9.63 -10.20
C GLY A 47 -3.49 -9.67 -11.11
N LEU A 48 -2.40 -9.03 -10.72
CA LEU A 48 -1.11 -9.08 -11.41
C LEU A 48 -0.34 -10.42 -11.18
N GLY A 49 -0.95 -11.40 -10.50
CA GLY A 49 -0.40 -12.74 -10.31
C GLY A 49 0.67 -12.86 -9.20
N ARG A 50 0.86 -11.84 -8.35
CA ARG A 50 1.92 -11.81 -7.32
C ARG A 50 1.56 -12.54 -6.01
N LYS A 51 0.29 -12.93 -5.82
CA LYS A 51 -0.18 -13.71 -4.66
C LYS A 51 0.29 -13.12 -3.31
N PRO A 52 -0.04 -11.86 -2.99
CA PRO A 52 0.44 -11.21 -1.78
C PRO A 52 -0.09 -11.87 -0.51
N MET A 53 0.67 -11.78 0.59
CA MET A 53 0.17 -11.99 1.92
C MET A 53 -0.40 -10.66 2.43
N PHE A 54 -1.72 -10.57 2.59
CA PHE A 54 -2.38 -9.38 3.14
C PHE A 54 -2.61 -9.57 4.64
N VAL A 55 -2.04 -8.69 5.46
CA VAL A 55 -2.18 -8.70 6.92
C VAL A 55 -3.03 -7.52 7.36
N SER A 56 -4.17 -7.82 7.93
CA SER A 56 -5.14 -6.85 8.44
C SER A 56 -6.00 -7.49 9.52
N SER A 57 -6.96 -6.71 10.06
CA SER A 57 -7.95 -7.23 10.99
C SER A 57 -9.34 -6.71 10.64
N VAL A 58 -10.34 -7.60 10.71
CA VAL A 58 -11.76 -7.29 10.52
C VAL A 58 -12.54 -7.66 11.77
N GLY A 59 -13.73 -7.09 11.95
CA GLY A 59 -14.63 -7.43 13.04
C GLY A 59 -15.22 -8.84 12.89
N ASP A 60 -15.75 -9.37 14.00
CA ASP A 60 -16.66 -10.53 13.98
C ASP A 60 -18.08 -10.03 13.68
N ASP A 61 -18.26 -9.49 12.47
CA ASP A 61 -19.48 -8.85 12.00
C ASP A 61 -19.78 -9.18 10.53
N PRO A 62 -20.98 -8.83 10.00
CA PRO A 62 -21.35 -9.13 8.62
C PRO A 62 -20.39 -8.54 7.59
N GLU A 63 -19.80 -7.37 7.85
CA GLU A 63 -18.86 -6.69 6.96
C GLU A 63 -17.52 -7.43 6.91
N GLY A 64 -17.02 -7.89 8.06
CA GLY A 64 -15.81 -8.71 8.13
C GLY A 64 -15.99 -10.04 7.39
N LYS A 65 -17.17 -10.66 7.51
CA LYS A 65 -17.49 -11.86 6.74
C LYS A 65 -17.52 -11.58 5.24
N GLN A 66 -18.17 -10.50 4.81
CA GLN A 66 -18.21 -10.10 3.40
C GLN A 66 -16.80 -9.86 2.82
N ILE A 67 -15.91 -9.22 3.57
CA ILE A 67 -14.52 -9.01 3.15
C ILE A 67 -13.81 -10.34 2.92
N ARG A 68 -13.94 -11.28 3.88
CA ARG A 68 -13.35 -12.63 3.76
C ARG A 68 -13.86 -13.38 2.54
N GLU A 69 -15.15 -13.36 2.31
CA GLU A 69 -15.79 -14.00 1.14
C GLU A 69 -15.24 -13.39 -0.16
N ARG A 70 -15.19 -12.06 -0.26
CA ARG A 70 -14.65 -11.39 -1.45
C ARG A 70 -13.18 -11.69 -1.71
N MET A 71 -12.35 -11.73 -0.66
CA MET A 71 -10.94 -12.11 -0.79
C MET A 71 -10.80 -13.56 -1.25
N ALA A 72 -11.59 -14.49 -0.69
CA ALA A 72 -11.57 -15.89 -1.07
C ALA A 72 -12.01 -16.09 -2.54
N ASP A 73 -13.08 -15.42 -2.96
CA ASP A 73 -13.58 -15.45 -4.35
C ASP A 73 -12.55 -14.94 -5.35
N TRP A 74 -11.70 -13.96 -4.95
CA TRP A 74 -10.58 -13.45 -5.75
C TRP A 74 -9.32 -14.32 -5.66
N GLY A 75 -9.36 -15.42 -4.90
CA GLY A 75 -8.21 -16.31 -4.71
C GLY A 75 -7.09 -15.75 -3.82
N MET A 76 -7.39 -14.72 -3.02
CA MET A 76 -6.44 -14.20 -2.03
C MET A 76 -6.34 -15.13 -0.82
N LYS A 77 -5.13 -15.24 -0.24
CA LYS A 77 -4.92 -15.97 1.01
C LYS A 77 -5.59 -15.22 2.18
N LEU A 78 -6.21 -15.97 3.09
CA LEU A 78 -6.86 -15.43 4.29
C LEU A 78 -6.01 -15.54 5.56
N ASP A 79 -4.86 -16.20 5.49
CA ASP A 79 -4.00 -16.49 6.65
C ASP A 79 -3.55 -15.24 7.40
N GLY A 80 -3.41 -14.11 6.70
CA GLY A 80 -3.05 -12.82 7.28
C GLY A 80 -4.24 -11.99 7.78
N LEU A 81 -5.48 -12.39 7.48
CA LEU A 81 -6.66 -11.61 7.84
C LEU A 81 -7.20 -12.05 9.21
N GLN A 82 -6.88 -11.27 10.23
CA GLN A 82 -7.28 -11.52 11.63
C GLN A 82 -8.77 -11.23 11.87
N THR A 83 -9.35 -11.80 12.91
CA THR A 83 -10.69 -11.45 13.41
C THR A 83 -10.58 -10.81 14.77
N ASN A 84 -11.13 -9.61 14.93
CA ASN A 84 -11.20 -8.92 16.20
C ASN A 84 -12.63 -9.00 16.75
N PRO A 85 -12.87 -9.67 17.89
CA PRO A 85 -14.21 -9.81 18.46
C PRO A 85 -14.68 -8.56 19.21
N GLN A 86 -13.81 -7.58 19.44
CA GLN A 86 -14.10 -6.40 20.26
C GLN A 86 -14.34 -5.15 19.42
N HIS A 87 -13.84 -5.10 18.19
CA HIS A 87 -13.91 -3.94 17.31
C HIS A 87 -14.55 -4.30 15.98
N GLN A 88 -15.40 -3.40 15.50
CA GLN A 88 -16.07 -3.56 14.22
C GLN A 88 -15.08 -3.44 13.05
N THR A 89 -15.47 -4.01 11.92
CA THR A 89 -14.78 -3.88 10.64
C THR A 89 -14.56 -2.41 10.26
N GLY A 90 -13.49 -2.13 9.56
CA GLY A 90 -13.11 -0.80 9.08
C GLY A 90 -14.23 -0.12 8.30
N ALA A 91 -14.49 1.15 8.58
CA ALA A 91 -15.52 1.92 7.91
C ALA A 91 -15.09 3.38 7.68
N VAL A 92 -15.53 3.91 6.55
CA VAL A 92 -15.52 5.35 6.25
C VAL A 92 -16.94 5.79 6.03
N GLN A 93 -17.37 6.84 6.72
CA GLN A 93 -18.66 7.47 6.46
C GLN A 93 -18.49 8.55 5.41
N VAL A 94 -19.12 8.38 4.27
CA VAL A 94 -19.12 9.37 3.20
C VAL A 94 -20.36 10.24 3.34
N THR A 95 -20.16 11.54 3.49
CA THR A 95 -21.25 12.54 3.52
C THR A 95 -21.10 13.48 2.32
N LEU A 96 -22.19 14.15 1.95
CA LEU A 96 -22.15 15.16 0.89
C LEU A 96 -22.33 16.53 1.51
N GLU A 97 -21.28 17.33 1.53
CA GLU A 97 -21.29 18.72 1.98
C GLU A 97 -21.24 19.64 0.76
N ASN A 98 -22.32 20.38 0.51
CA ASN A 98 -22.47 21.23 -0.67
C ASN A 98 -22.21 20.50 -2.01
N GLY A 99 -22.60 19.21 -2.09
CA GLY A 99 -22.40 18.37 -3.28
C GLY A 99 -20.97 17.83 -3.43
N GLN A 100 -20.07 18.11 -2.50
CA GLN A 100 -18.72 17.52 -2.46
C GLN A 100 -18.69 16.38 -1.42
N PRO A 101 -18.05 15.24 -1.72
CA PRO A 101 -17.90 14.16 -0.76
C PRO A 101 -16.93 14.56 0.35
N SER A 102 -17.33 14.29 1.60
CA SER A 102 -16.49 14.35 2.79
C SER A 102 -16.35 12.94 3.35
N TYR A 103 -15.15 12.57 3.78
CA TYR A 103 -14.79 11.21 4.21
C TYR A 103 -14.40 11.22 5.68
N ASP A 104 -15.19 10.60 6.54
CA ASP A 104 -14.86 10.41 7.95
C ASP A 104 -14.39 8.97 8.18
N ILE A 105 -13.09 8.80 8.41
CA ILE A 105 -12.47 7.50 8.70
C ILE A 105 -12.72 7.16 10.16
N VAL A 106 -13.66 6.27 10.41
CA VAL A 106 -14.09 5.93 11.76
C VAL A 106 -12.97 5.32 12.61
N TYR A 107 -12.87 5.74 13.87
CA TYR A 107 -11.89 5.24 14.84
C TYR A 107 -12.57 5.00 16.20
N PRO A 108 -12.21 3.94 16.97
CA PRO A 108 -11.32 2.83 16.54
C PRO A 108 -12.06 1.77 15.70
N ARG A 109 -11.32 1.00 14.89
CA ARG A 109 -11.81 -0.13 14.09
C ARG A 109 -10.85 -1.32 14.18
N ALA A 110 -11.28 -2.50 13.73
CA ALA A 110 -10.53 -3.73 13.88
C ALA A 110 -9.08 -3.64 13.36
N TYR A 111 -8.84 -2.98 12.22
CA TYR A 111 -7.48 -2.81 11.67
C TYR A 111 -6.56 -1.90 12.51
N ASP A 112 -7.09 -1.20 13.50
CA ASP A 112 -6.29 -0.45 14.47
C ASP A 112 -5.63 -1.37 15.52
N PHE A 113 -5.99 -2.67 15.51
CA PHE A 113 -5.58 -3.69 16.46
C PHE A 113 -4.99 -4.92 15.77
N ILE A 114 -4.21 -4.72 14.72
CA ILE A 114 -3.48 -5.81 14.06
C ILE A 114 -2.40 -6.32 15.02
N GLU A 115 -2.42 -7.62 15.30
CA GLU A 115 -1.44 -8.27 16.16
C GLU A 115 -0.22 -8.74 15.35
N PRO A 116 0.97 -8.79 15.98
CA PRO A 116 2.15 -9.35 15.32
C PRO A 116 1.92 -10.86 15.08
N PRO A 117 2.66 -11.45 14.10
CA PRO A 117 2.56 -12.87 13.85
C PRO A 117 2.94 -13.65 15.12
N GLN A 118 2.20 -14.71 15.40
CA GLN A 118 2.55 -15.60 16.51
C GLN A 118 3.79 -16.41 16.09
N VAL A 119 4.90 -16.19 16.78
CA VAL A 119 6.07 -17.04 16.63
C VAL A 119 5.72 -18.40 17.21
N SER A 120 5.41 -19.38 16.35
CA SER A 120 5.29 -20.76 16.80
C SER A 120 6.69 -21.21 17.26
N SER A 121 6.93 -21.19 18.56
CA SER A 121 8.03 -21.97 19.11
C SER A 121 7.71 -23.44 18.77
N ALA A 122 8.42 -23.98 17.80
CA ALA A 122 8.36 -25.40 17.47
C ALA A 122 8.98 -26.20 18.64
N THR A 123 8.24 -26.34 19.72
CA THR A 123 8.47 -27.33 20.78
C THR A 123 7.28 -28.27 20.79
N ALA A 124 7.60 -29.48 20.41
CA ALA A 124 6.78 -30.66 20.30
C ALA A 124 5.59 -30.79 21.28
N GLY A 125 4.45 -31.18 20.69
CA GLY A 125 3.52 -32.14 21.29
C GLY A 125 2.45 -31.55 22.18
N THR A 126 1.24 -31.43 21.66
CA THR A 126 0.05 -32.17 22.13
C THR A 126 -1.17 -31.79 21.28
N SER A 127 -1.91 -32.81 20.96
CA SER A 127 -3.16 -32.93 20.22
C SER A 127 -4.20 -31.81 20.38
N GLY A 128 -4.75 -31.33 19.27
CA GLY A 128 -6.17 -31.09 19.16
C GLY A 128 -6.66 -29.69 19.45
N GLN A 129 -6.32 -28.74 18.59
CA GLN A 129 -7.18 -27.59 18.25
C GLN A 129 -6.72 -27.12 16.86
N GLU A 130 -7.65 -26.80 15.97
CA GLU A 130 -7.34 -26.19 14.67
C GLU A 130 -6.62 -24.87 14.94
N ALA A 131 -5.29 -24.92 14.91
CA ALA A 131 -4.46 -23.73 14.99
C ALA A 131 -4.70 -22.94 13.68
N GLY A 132 -5.26 -21.75 13.81
CA GLY A 132 -5.23 -20.77 12.72
C GLY A 132 -3.80 -20.69 12.19
N ALA A 133 -3.64 -20.63 10.87
CA ALA A 133 -2.33 -20.62 10.22
C ALA A 133 -1.45 -19.55 10.88
N SER A 134 -0.35 -19.98 11.50
CA SER A 134 0.61 -19.10 12.14
C SER A 134 1.43 -18.44 11.03
N LEU A 135 1.28 -17.13 10.86
CA LEU A 135 2.19 -16.35 10.02
C LEU A 135 3.60 -16.46 10.59
N SER A 136 4.53 -17.00 9.81
CA SER A 136 5.93 -17.10 10.19
C SER A 136 6.71 -15.93 9.58
N ILE A 137 7.55 -15.27 10.40
CA ILE A 137 8.54 -14.30 9.91
C ILE A 137 9.57 -15.00 9.01
N ASP A 138 9.74 -16.32 9.17
CA ASP A 138 10.65 -17.14 8.37
C ASP A 138 10.14 -17.35 6.93
N ASP A 139 8.87 -17.02 6.64
CA ASP A 139 8.39 -16.96 5.27
C ASP A 139 9.09 -15.83 4.54
N ALA A 140 9.90 -16.16 3.53
CA ALA A 140 10.62 -15.18 2.75
C ALA A 140 9.63 -14.25 2.05
N HIS A 141 9.56 -13.00 2.50
CA HIS A 141 8.82 -11.94 1.82
C HIS A 141 9.76 -11.12 0.95
N SER A 142 9.29 -10.76 -0.24
CA SER A 142 10.08 -10.00 -1.22
C SER A 142 10.06 -8.51 -0.94
N ILE A 143 8.86 -7.97 -0.70
CA ILE A 143 8.59 -6.58 -0.37
C ILE A 143 7.64 -6.54 0.83
N PHE A 144 7.92 -5.62 1.74
CA PHE A 144 7.04 -5.27 2.86
C PHE A 144 6.43 -3.88 2.62
N TYR A 145 5.15 -3.84 2.29
CA TYR A 145 4.41 -2.60 2.04
C TYR A 145 3.54 -2.22 3.23
N HIS A 146 3.55 -0.93 3.57
CA HIS A 146 2.58 -0.31 4.48
C HIS A 146 2.31 1.16 4.15
N GLY A 147 1.12 1.63 4.52
CA GLY A 147 0.75 3.05 4.47
C GLY A 147 0.93 3.74 5.82
N THR A 148 0.52 5.03 5.89
CA THR A 148 0.61 5.83 7.13
C THR A 148 -0.62 5.70 8.03
N LEU A 149 -1.81 5.39 7.48
CA LEU A 149 -3.02 5.27 8.29
C LEU A 149 -2.92 4.18 9.36
N ALA A 150 -2.23 3.08 9.06
CA ALA A 150 -1.93 2.01 10.01
C ALA A 150 -1.07 2.46 11.21
N TRP A 151 -0.44 3.63 11.14
CA TRP A 151 0.36 4.20 12.23
C TRP A 151 -0.47 4.96 13.27
N ARG A 152 -1.75 5.26 12.99
CA ARG A 152 -2.60 6.06 13.87
C ARG A 152 -2.85 5.39 15.23
N ALA A 153 -2.99 4.07 15.24
CA ALA A 153 -3.25 3.30 16.45
C ALA A 153 -1.96 2.70 17.02
N PRO A 154 -1.74 2.81 18.34
CA PRO A 154 -0.51 2.30 18.97
C PRO A 154 -0.25 0.82 18.71
N GLN A 155 -1.28 -0.04 18.83
CA GLN A 155 -1.11 -1.49 18.68
C GLN A 155 -0.66 -1.88 17.27
N THR A 156 -1.36 -1.41 16.24
CA THR A 156 -0.96 -1.69 14.85
C THR A 156 0.40 -1.07 14.51
N ARG A 157 0.70 0.12 15.03
CA ARG A 157 2.01 0.75 14.88
C ARG A 157 3.14 -0.09 15.51
N ASP A 158 2.92 -0.66 16.68
CA ASP A 158 3.90 -1.53 17.34
C ASP A 158 4.09 -2.84 16.54
N THR A 159 3.02 -3.38 15.96
CA THR A 159 3.10 -4.50 15.02
C THR A 159 3.89 -4.16 13.76
N LEU A 160 3.70 -2.98 13.17
CA LEU A 160 4.51 -2.51 12.04
C LEU A 160 5.99 -2.39 12.42
N LYS A 161 6.30 -1.79 13.59
CA LYS A 161 7.67 -1.70 14.10
C LYS A 161 8.30 -3.08 14.31
N TYR A 162 7.53 -4.03 14.81
CA TYR A 162 7.98 -5.42 14.94
C TYR A 162 8.38 -6.02 13.57
N TRP A 163 7.54 -5.84 12.54
CA TRP A 163 7.85 -6.30 11.19
C TRP A 163 9.07 -5.57 10.59
N ILE A 164 9.16 -4.24 10.77
CA ILE A 164 10.32 -3.45 10.31
C ILE A 164 11.63 -3.96 10.93
N ALA A 165 11.60 -4.32 12.21
CA ALA A 165 12.80 -4.79 12.93
C ALA A 165 13.20 -6.23 12.61
N ASN A 166 12.26 -7.09 12.19
CA ASN A 166 12.48 -8.52 12.07
C ASN A 166 12.37 -9.05 10.63
N SER A 167 11.89 -8.26 9.67
CA SER A 167 11.80 -8.67 8.27
C SER A 167 13.07 -8.31 7.49
N THR A 168 13.48 -9.19 6.58
CA THR A 168 14.54 -8.94 5.59
C THR A 168 14.00 -8.45 4.25
N ALA A 169 12.67 -8.34 4.09
CA ALA A 169 12.03 -7.82 2.90
C ALA A 169 12.40 -6.36 2.64
N SER A 170 12.48 -5.98 1.37
CA SER A 170 12.63 -4.56 1.00
C SER A 170 11.38 -3.77 1.38
N ARG A 171 11.57 -2.69 2.14
CA ARG A 171 10.45 -1.91 2.67
C ARG A 171 9.95 -0.87 1.68
N PHE A 172 8.66 -0.96 1.34
CA PHE A 172 7.94 0.00 0.51
C PHE A 172 6.95 0.79 1.37
N VAL A 173 7.15 2.09 1.49
CA VAL A 173 6.29 2.99 2.26
C VAL A 173 5.45 3.86 1.32
N ASP A 174 4.13 3.76 1.41
CA ASP A 174 3.20 4.68 0.75
C ASP A 174 2.75 5.74 1.76
N ILE A 175 3.18 6.98 1.59
CA ILE A 175 2.90 8.05 2.54
C ILE A 175 1.40 8.28 2.66
N ASN A 176 0.69 8.48 1.56
CA ASN A 176 -0.77 8.50 1.48
C ASN A 176 -1.46 9.15 2.69
N ILE A 177 -1.16 10.44 2.92
CA ILE A 177 -1.62 11.22 4.09
C ILE A 177 -3.15 11.21 4.20
N ARG A 178 -3.64 10.94 5.40
CA ARG A 178 -5.05 10.99 5.75
C ARG A 178 -5.25 11.86 6.99
N GLU A 179 -5.65 13.11 6.78
CA GLU A 179 -6.00 13.99 7.88
C GLU A 179 -7.31 13.54 8.56
N PRO A 180 -7.47 13.70 9.90
CA PRO A 180 -6.48 14.25 10.85
C PRO A 180 -5.53 13.20 11.44
N TRP A 181 -5.41 12.01 10.81
CA TRP A 181 -4.75 10.81 11.36
C TRP A 181 -3.24 10.77 11.16
N PHE A 182 -2.69 11.66 10.33
CA PHE A 182 -1.26 11.72 10.08
C PHE A 182 -0.55 12.60 11.13
N ASP A 183 0.56 12.09 11.69
CA ASP A 183 1.46 12.88 12.55
C ASP A 183 2.86 12.91 11.91
N SER A 184 3.33 14.11 11.58
CA SER A 184 4.65 14.32 10.99
C SER A 184 5.82 13.82 11.84
N LYS A 185 5.60 13.59 13.15
CA LYS A 185 6.60 12.97 14.04
C LYS A 185 6.96 11.54 13.64
N TRP A 186 6.14 10.88 12.83
CA TRP A 186 6.42 9.53 12.33
C TRP A 186 7.39 9.54 11.14
N LEU A 187 7.57 10.66 10.45
CA LEU A 187 8.40 10.75 9.25
C LEU A 187 9.82 10.18 9.42
N PRO A 188 10.54 10.43 10.53
CA PRO A 188 11.86 9.81 10.72
C PRO A 188 11.81 8.28 10.67
N GLU A 189 10.83 7.64 11.32
CA GLU A 189 10.67 6.19 11.33
C GLU A 189 10.13 5.65 10.00
N LEU A 190 9.26 6.41 9.34
CA LEU A 190 8.67 6.05 8.05
C LEU A 190 9.72 6.08 6.94
N LEU A 191 10.56 7.11 6.88
CA LEU A 191 11.47 7.34 5.77
C LEU A 191 12.84 6.70 5.96
N SER A 192 13.35 6.66 7.21
CA SER A 192 14.66 6.04 7.50
C SER A 192 14.60 4.53 7.27
N GLY A 193 15.55 4.02 6.47
CA GLY A 193 15.66 2.59 6.17
C GLY A 193 14.57 2.02 5.27
N ALA A 194 13.70 2.84 4.66
CA ALA A 194 12.87 2.40 3.55
C ALA A 194 13.72 2.23 2.28
N ASP A 195 13.45 1.19 1.49
CA ASP A 195 14.06 0.99 0.17
C ASP A 195 13.31 1.74 -0.91
N PHE A 196 11.98 1.84 -0.76
CA PHE A 196 11.08 2.50 -1.69
C PHE A 196 10.09 3.38 -0.93
N ILE A 197 9.87 4.59 -1.43
CA ILE A 197 8.91 5.54 -0.86
C ILE A 197 8.05 6.08 -1.99
N LYS A 198 6.72 5.97 -1.81
CA LYS A 198 5.76 6.59 -2.72
C LYS A 198 5.04 7.72 -2.01
N LEU A 199 4.88 8.83 -2.70
CA LEU A 199 4.02 9.95 -2.31
C LEU A 199 3.55 10.70 -3.57
N ASN A 200 2.53 11.52 -3.43
CA ASN A 200 2.16 12.44 -4.49
C ASN A 200 2.92 13.77 -4.36
N ASP A 201 2.83 14.61 -5.37
CA ASP A 201 3.52 15.91 -5.43
C ASP A 201 3.02 16.89 -4.36
N GLU A 202 1.75 16.82 -3.94
CA GLU A 202 1.19 17.64 -2.86
C GLU A 202 1.75 17.20 -1.49
N GLU A 203 1.80 15.90 -1.24
CA GLU A 203 2.41 15.32 -0.04
C GLU A 203 3.92 15.65 0.04
N LEU A 204 4.62 15.52 -1.09
CA LEU A 204 6.03 15.90 -1.18
C LEU A 204 6.24 17.38 -0.89
N ALA A 205 5.40 18.25 -1.47
CA ALA A 205 5.45 19.69 -1.21
C ALA A 205 5.16 20.01 0.26
N GLY A 206 4.14 19.36 0.85
CA GLY A 206 3.78 19.54 2.26
C GLY A 206 4.90 19.12 3.23
N ILE A 207 5.53 17.96 2.99
CA ILE A 207 6.61 17.46 3.86
C ILE A 207 7.91 18.25 3.66
N SER A 208 8.26 18.56 2.41
CA SER A 208 9.52 19.26 2.11
C SER A 208 9.44 20.77 2.34
N GLY A 209 8.23 21.35 2.28
CA GLY A 209 8.03 22.80 2.25
C GLY A 209 8.57 23.46 0.97
N LEU A 210 8.70 22.70 -0.13
CA LEU A 210 9.16 23.19 -1.43
C LEU A 210 8.10 22.92 -2.50
N PRO A 211 8.01 23.75 -3.57
CA PRO A 211 7.13 23.46 -4.69
C PRO A 211 7.56 22.19 -5.45
N CYS A 212 6.60 21.52 -6.10
CA CYS A 212 6.81 20.26 -6.84
C CYS A 212 6.14 20.31 -8.23
N SER A 213 6.23 21.45 -8.94
CA SER A 213 5.58 21.68 -10.23
C SER A 213 6.42 21.25 -11.43
N SER A 214 7.74 21.17 -11.27
CA SER A 214 8.71 20.77 -12.29
C SER A 214 9.63 19.67 -11.81
N GLU A 215 10.35 19.01 -12.72
CA GLU A 215 11.32 17.97 -12.39
C GLU A 215 12.39 18.48 -11.42
N ASP A 216 12.97 19.66 -11.68
CA ASP A 216 14.00 20.25 -10.82
C ASP A 216 13.48 20.54 -9.41
N GLU A 217 12.22 20.94 -9.27
CA GLU A 217 11.58 21.17 -7.98
C GLU A 217 11.32 19.85 -7.23
N VAL A 218 10.82 18.83 -7.92
CA VAL A 218 10.62 17.49 -7.37
C VAL A 218 11.95 16.91 -6.86
N ARG A 219 13.02 17.01 -7.68
CA ARG A 219 14.36 16.53 -7.28
C ARG A 219 14.85 17.22 -6.02
N ARG A 220 14.80 18.56 -5.98
CA ARG A 220 15.22 19.33 -4.79
C ARG A 220 14.39 18.99 -3.54
N ALA A 221 13.09 18.77 -3.71
CA ALA A 221 12.22 18.37 -2.61
C ALA A 221 12.58 16.98 -2.08
N VAL A 222 12.85 16.01 -2.96
CA VAL A 222 13.32 14.66 -2.59
C VAL A 222 14.68 14.74 -1.92
N GLU A 223 15.65 15.49 -2.48
CA GLU A 223 16.97 15.67 -1.88
C GLU A 223 16.87 16.24 -0.46
N LYS A 224 15.99 17.23 -0.25
CA LYS A 224 15.77 17.83 1.07
C LYS A 224 15.25 16.81 2.08
N ILE A 225 14.19 16.05 1.76
CA ILE A 225 13.63 15.08 2.70
C ILE A 225 14.57 13.89 2.91
N SER A 226 15.28 13.44 1.87
CA SER A 226 16.29 12.38 1.98
C SER A 226 17.42 12.79 2.94
N GLY A 227 17.93 14.01 2.79
CA GLY A 227 18.96 14.53 3.69
C GLY A 227 18.45 14.73 5.12
N GLN A 228 17.22 15.25 5.28
CA GLN A 228 16.62 15.51 6.59
C GLN A 228 16.36 14.23 7.39
N TYR A 229 15.94 13.16 6.73
CA TYR A 229 15.54 11.91 7.39
C TYR A 229 16.52 10.76 7.19
N GLY A 230 17.68 11.02 6.54
CA GLY A 230 18.71 10.01 6.32
C GLY A 230 18.24 8.86 5.43
N SER A 231 17.36 9.14 4.45
CA SER A 231 16.81 8.14 3.55
C SER A 231 17.66 7.99 2.29
N SER A 232 17.92 6.75 1.88
CA SER A 232 18.55 6.41 0.59
C SER A 232 17.59 5.68 -0.35
N ALA A 233 16.29 5.79 -0.11
CA ALA A 233 15.25 5.14 -0.88
C ALA A 233 15.19 5.61 -2.34
N VAL A 234 14.59 4.78 -3.19
CA VAL A 234 14.03 5.23 -4.47
C VAL A 234 12.66 5.84 -4.21
N TYR A 235 12.46 7.06 -4.68
CA TYR A 235 11.21 7.80 -4.50
C TYR A 235 10.35 7.72 -5.77
N PHE A 236 9.09 7.32 -5.60
CA PHE A 236 8.07 7.33 -6.66
C PHE A 236 7.10 8.47 -6.38
N ILE A 237 7.13 9.51 -7.22
CA ILE A 237 6.33 10.73 -7.04
C ILE A 237 5.24 10.76 -8.10
N THR A 238 3.97 10.59 -7.68
CA THR A 238 2.83 10.72 -8.59
C THR A 238 2.40 12.18 -8.69
N CYS A 239 2.13 12.64 -9.91
CA CYS A 239 1.76 14.03 -10.22
C CYS A 239 0.40 14.12 -10.92
N GLY A 240 -0.54 13.27 -10.56
CA GLY A 240 -1.88 13.20 -11.15
C GLY A 240 -1.83 13.01 -12.66
N SER A 241 -2.56 13.84 -13.41
CA SER A 241 -2.62 13.78 -14.88
C SER A 241 -1.33 14.14 -15.58
N ARG A 242 -0.33 14.67 -14.88
CA ARG A 242 0.99 14.97 -15.48
C ARG A 242 1.82 13.69 -15.65
N GLY A 243 1.68 12.71 -14.77
CA GLY A 243 2.45 11.47 -14.80
C GLY A 243 3.12 11.17 -13.48
N ALA A 244 4.30 10.56 -13.51
CA ALA A 244 5.06 10.21 -12.31
C ALA A 244 6.57 10.25 -12.55
N TYR A 245 7.30 10.46 -11.47
CA TYR A 245 8.76 10.38 -11.41
C TYR A 245 9.21 9.16 -10.60
N ALA A 246 10.35 8.57 -11.00
CA ALA A 246 11.16 7.75 -10.13
C ALA A 246 12.49 8.48 -9.90
N ILE A 247 12.78 8.83 -8.65
CA ILE A 247 13.98 9.57 -8.26
C ILE A 247 14.88 8.64 -7.47
N THR A 248 16.08 8.39 -8.00
CA THR A 248 17.16 7.69 -7.31
C THR A 248 18.20 8.72 -6.84
N HIS A 249 19.23 8.28 -6.13
CA HIS A 249 20.35 9.14 -5.76
C HIS A 249 20.99 9.83 -7.00
N ASP A 250 21.11 9.13 -8.13
CA ASP A 250 21.88 9.60 -9.29
C ASP A 250 21.01 10.07 -10.46
N CYS A 251 19.77 9.59 -10.56
CA CYS A 251 18.92 9.76 -11.74
C CYS A 251 17.49 10.13 -11.37
N ALA A 252 16.85 10.86 -12.29
CA ALA A 252 15.41 11.05 -12.35
C ALA A 252 14.88 10.43 -13.64
N PHE A 253 13.79 9.68 -13.52
CA PHE A 253 13.04 9.12 -14.63
C PHE A 253 11.64 9.73 -14.62
N PHE A 254 11.06 9.96 -15.77
CA PHE A 254 9.71 10.50 -15.90
C PHE A 254 8.87 9.68 -16.88
N ALA A 255 7.60 9.44 -16.52
CA ALA A 255 6.61 8.89 -17.42
C ALA A 255 5.35 9.77 -17.39
N ALA A 256 4.94 10.23 -18.58
CA ALA A 256 3.70 10.99 -18.71
C ALA A 256 2.48 10.06 -18.51
N ALA A 257 1.45 10.54 -17.80
CA ALA A 257 0.21 9.80 -17.67
C ALA A 257 -0.51 9.73 -19.03
N PRO A 258 -0.90 8.54 -19.51
CA PRO A 258 -1.75 8.43 -20.67
C PRO A 258 -3.14 8.99 -20.34
N LYS A 259 -3.85 9.50 -21.35
CA LYS A 259 -5.27 9.81 -21.17
C LYS A 259 -6.04 8.51 -20.98
N PRO A 260 -6.83 8.36 -19.91
CA PRO A 260 -7.68 7.19 -19.74
C PRO A 260 -8.71 7.15 -20.87
N GLU A 261 -9.05 5.97 -21.36
CA GLU A 261 -10.11 5.77 -22.39
C GLU A 261 -11.46 6.28 -21.88
N SER A 262 -11.74 6.08 -20.61
CA SER A 262 -12.87 6.66 -19.89
C SER A 262 -12.42 7.11 -18.50
N MET A 263 -12.86 8.28 -18.05
CA MET A 263 -12.64 8.75 -16.68
C MET A 263 -13.95 8.51 -15.90
N VAL A 264 -13.94 7.52 -15.02
CA VAL A 264 -15.11 7.17 -14.19
C VAL A 264 -14.87 7.64 -12.75
N ASP A 265 -13.69 7.32 -12.20
CA ASP A 265 -13.30 7.65 -10.83
C ASP A 265 -11.79 7.76 -10.74
N THR A 266 -11.28 8.59 -9.84
CA THR A 266 -9.84 8.67 -9.56
C THR A 266 -9.44 7.91 -8.29
N VAL A 267 -10.43 7.39 -7.56
CA VAL A 267 -10.21 6.58 -6.35
C VAL A 267 -9.43 5.32 -6.71
N GLY A 268 -8.38 5.03 -5.92
CA GLY A 268 -7.54 3.86 -6.11
C GLY A 268 -6.47 3.96 -7.21
N ALA A 269 -6.42 5.06 -8.00
CA ALA A 269 -5.35 5.24 -8.99
C ALA A 269 -3.95 5.20 -8.37
N GLY A 270 -3.79 5.84 -7.20
CA GLY A 270 -2.54 5.80 -6.42
C GLY A 270 -2.19 4.40 -5.92
N ASP A 271 -3.20 3.62 -5.52
CA ASP A 271 -3.03 2.25 -5.04
C ASP A 271 -2.68 1.31 -6.21
N GLY A 272 -3.33 1.50 -7.37
CA GLY A 272 -2.99 0.82 -8.61
C GLY A 272 -1.56 1.13 -9.06
N PHE A 273 -1.17 2.41 -9.00
CA PHE A 273 0.21 2.81 -9.26
C PHE A 273 1.20 2.09 -8.34
N ALA A 274 0.92 2.04 -7.03
CA ALA A 274 1.76 1.34 -6.06
C ALA A 274 1.86 -0.16 -6.37
N ALA A 275 0.74 -0.82 -6.68
CA ALA A 275 0.71 -2.24 -7.04
C ALA A 275 1.55 -2.54 -8.28
N ALA A 276 1.37 -1.76 -9.36
CA ALA A 276 2.15 -1.93 -10.59
C ALA A 276 3.64 -1.58 -10.42
N THR A 277 3.95 -0.62 -9.53
CA THR A 277 5.34 -0.30 -9.15
C THR A 277 5.99 -1.50 -8.45
N ILE A 278 5.33 -2.08 -7.46
CA ILE A 278 5.81 -3.28 -6.75
C ILE A 278 5.98 -4.44 -7.73
N ASP A 279 5.00 -4.68 -8.63
CA ASP A 279 5.07 -5.70 -9.65
C ASP A 279 6.28 -5.54 -10.57
N GLY A 280 6.54 -4.31 -11.04
CA GLY A 280 7.70 -4.00 -11.89
C GLY A 280 9.04 -4.18 -11.18
N ILE A 281 9.14 -3.76 -9.90
CA ILE A 281 10.32 -3.99 -9.06
C ILE A 281 10.59 -5.50 -8.93
N LEU A 282 9.57 -6.29 -8.62
CA LEU A 282 9.67 -7.74 -8.50
C LEU A 282 10.00 -8.44 -9.82
N ALA A 283 9.61 -7.84 -10.95
CA ALA A 283 9.99 -8.30 -12.28
C ALA A 283 11.46 -7.95 -12.64
N GLY A 284 12.11 -7.07 -11.87
CA GLY A 284 13.49 -6.63 -12.09
C GLY A 284 13.66 -5.76 -13.33
N ILE A 285 12.61 -5.09 -13.79
CA ILE A 285 12.69 -4.15 -14.93
C ILE A 285 13.26 -2.80 -14.47
N SER A 286 13.73 -1.98 -15.42
CA SER A 286 14.31 -0.67 -15.11
C SER A 286 13.27 0.28 -14.49
N TYR A 287 13.71 1.24 -13.66
CA TYR A 287 12.78 2.21 -13.04
C TYR A 287 11.99 3.03 -14.06
N GLN A 288 12.57 3.31 -15.24
CA GLN A 288 11.84 3.93 -16.34
C GLN A 288 10.65 3.04 -16.77
N GLN A 289 10.88 1.75 -17.00
CA GLN A 289 9.82 0.80 -17.35
C GLN A 289 8.81 0.60 -16.21
N VAL A 290 9.28 0.59 -14.95
CA VAL A 290 8.41 0.51 -13.78
C VAL A 290 7.39 1.65 -13.79
N ILE A 291 7.84 2.92 -13.90
CA ILE A 291 6.90 4.06 -13.85
C ILE A 291 6.02 4.15 -15.10
N GLU A 292 6.52 3.80 -16.29
CA GLU A 292 5.71 3.74 -17.52
C GLU A 292 4.57 2.72 -17.38
N ARG A 293 4.86 1.56 -16.80
CA ARG A 293 3.87 0.53 -16.52
C ARG A 293 2.88 0.99 -15.45
N ALA A 294 3.38 1.60 -14.37
CA ALA A 294 2.57 2.06 -13.25
C ALA A 294 1.61 3.19 -13.64
N VAL A 295 2.02 4.16 -14.45
CA VAL A 295 1.10 5.23 -14.91
C VAL A 295 0.03 4.69 -15.87
N ARG A 296 0.38 3.71 -16.72
CA ARG A 296 -0.62 3.05 -17.59
C ARG A 296 -1.66 2.28 -16.78
N PHE A 297 -1.20 1.53 -15.77
CA PHE A 297 -2.12 0.79 -14.90
C PHE A 297 -3.00 1.73 -14.08
N ALA A 298 -2.44 2.77 -13.48
CA ALA A 298 -3.20 3.79 -12.76
C ALA A 298 -4.29 4.43 -13.65
N ALA A 299 -4.00 4.69 -14.93
CA ALA A 299 -4.98 5.20 -15.88
C ALA A 299 -6.10 4.20 -16.18
N ARG A 300 -5.82 2.88 -16.22
CA ARG A 300 -6.85 1.83 -16.33
C ARG A 300 -7.76 1.81 -15.10
N ILE A 301 -7.17 1.92 -13.89
CA ILE A 301 -7.96 2.01 -12.64
C ILE A 301 -8.90 3.22 -12.67
N CYS A 302 -8.48 4.37 -13.21
CA CYS A 302 -9.38 5.53 -13.38
C CYS A 302 -10.61 5.26 -14.26
N GLY A 303 -10.60 4.22 -15.08
CA GLY A 303 -11.74 3.76 -15.87
C GLY A 303 -12.74 2.89 -15.11
N LEU A 304 -12.44 2.52 -13.87
CA LEU A 304 -13.28 1.68 -13.03
C LEU A 304 -14.11 2.52 -12.05
N ARG A 305 -15.18 1.92 -11.53
CA ARG A 305 -15.87 2.45 -10.37
C ARG A 305 -15.23 1.84 -9.11
N GLY A 306 -14.49 2.66 -8.35
CA GLY A 306 -13.69 2.21 -7.20
C GLY A 306 -12.31 1.70 -7.61
N ALA A 307 -11.57 1.16 -6.63
CA ALA A 307 -10.14 0.89 -6.75
C ALA A 307 -9.77 -0.52 -7.24
N THR A 308 -10.76 -1.42 -7.34
CA THR A 308 -10.54 -2.87 -7.54
C THR A 308 -11.56 -3.47 -8.49
N THR A 309 -11.17 -4.52 -9.22
CA THR A 309 -12.05 -5.28 -10.10
C THR A 309 -11.67 -6.76 -10.08
N THR A 310 -12.57 -7.63 -10.52
CA THR A 310 -12.31 -9.05 -10.83
C THR A 310 -12.20 -9.31 -12.33
N ASP A 311 -12.27 -8.27 -13.15
CA ASP A 311 -12.02 -8.37 -14.60
C ASP A 311 -10.54 -8.55 -14.87
N GLU A 312 -10.13 -9.77 -15.20
CA GLU A 312 -8.73 -10.14 -15.43
C GLU A 312 -8.10 -9.34 -16.57
N SER A 313 -8.88 -8.89 -17.55
CA SER A 313 -8.37 -8.10 -18.67
C SER A 313 -7.73 -6.77 -18.27
N VAL A 314 -8.15 -6.21 -17.14
CA VAL A 314 -7.57 -4.98 -16.57
C VAL A 314 -6.11 -5.19 -16.15
N TYR A 315 -5.75 -6.42 -15.75
CA TYR A 315 -4.42 -6.78 -15.23
C TYR A 315 -3.45 -7.28 -16.32
N GLU A 316 -3.91 -7.43 -17.56
CA GLU A 316 -3.05 -7.74 -18.70
C GLU A 316 -2.20 -6.51 -19.04
N LEU A 317 -1.09 -6.34 -18.32
CA LEU A 317 -0.10 -5.32 -18.64
C LEU A 317 0.81 -5.85 -19.74
N ASP A 318 0.75 -5.23 -20.92
CA ASP A 318 1.60 -5.59 -22.06
C ASP A 318 3.05 -5.81 -21.61
N GLN A 319 3.61 -6.92 -22.08
CA GLN A 319 5.00 -7.31 -21.86
C GLN A 319 5.96 -6.34 -22.52
#